data_b1a32759066c64a8a3cb19e540bfb668
#
_entry.id   b1a32759066c64a8a3cb19e540bfb668
#
_cell.length_a   1.000
_cell.length_b   1.000
_cell.length_c   1.000
_cell.angle_alpha   90.00
_cell.angle_beta   90.00
_cell.angle_gamma   90.00
#
_symmetry.space_group_name_H-M   'P 1'
#
loop_
_entity.id
_entity.type
_entity.pdbx_description
1 polymer ?
#
loop_
_entity_poly.entity_id
_entity_poly.type
_entity_poly.pdbx_seq_one_letter_code
_entity_poly.pdbx_strand_id
1 'polypeptide(L)'
;MENPIFHSPVRKEGFAGLGDYAAIGEGRSVALIAPDGSIDWWCAPNLDAKPLFDRLLDAGLGGYFQIVPRAPYQVSRRYRDNSNVLETRFETRDGTVLLTESINSTLAGRLPWCELARRIEGVSGEVELAITLRFGTAAETRSPWVADNEKGKVFHIAEIMAMLRTSEDIHITELDDEQVCATLRTYAGSRSLCALLVTEKEPLAVPPLEAIDQRIETSHTGWTSWVESLSYEGRYPTLVKRSALSLKFLWYSPTGALAAAATTSLPEGIGGEKNYDYRYAWVRDACLIIKAFVYLGALEDCKAAFSWLSQTIMRHGVRLRACYALNGDEVPAERYPPLSGYQNSQPVRVGNNARDQLQLSMYGDMLVTAQHFIEAGHVLDITTSRMLGELANCCADHWRQKDCGIWELPELQHYTHSKMACWMALDRAVALAESQHIEPTWLGRWQRERDRIRDWIESHCWSEQQQAYLFYAGSDDRLDASLALVHSYGNAVNPQRMLSTYRAIRQKLGDGSAMLYRYSGVREEECTFLACAFWLVEAWAEMGEADEAEQAMQEILATLNGHGNVDIFNEMYDVRSQSWRGNMPQGLSHLALICAAQALSESQAPA
;
A
#
# COMPACT_ATOMS: atom_id res chain seq x y z
N MET A 1 8.67 -31.26 32.83
CA MET A 1 8.13 -30.34 31.81
C MET A 1 8.20 -28.98 32.44
N GLU A 2 9.08 -28.11 31.94
CA GLU A 2 9.13 -26.71 32.37
C GLU A 2 7.81 -26.07 31.99
N ASN A 3 7.20 -25.32 32.92
CA ASN A 3 6.00 -24.55 32.64
C ASN A 3 6.31 -23.54 31.50
N PRO A 4 5.50 -23.45 30.44
CA PRO A 4 5.73 -22.46 29.41
C PRO A 4 5.72 -21.06 30.04
N ILE A 5 6.80 -20.30 29.76
CA ILE A 5 6.89 -18.90 30.21
C ILE A 5 6.09 -18.07 29.22
N PHE A 6 4.95 -17.52 29.68
CA PHE A 6 4.11 -16.63 28.88
C PHE A 6 4.69 -15.21 28.90
N HIS A 7 5.15 -14.74 27.76
CA HIS A 7 5.62 -13.36 27.56
C HIS A 7 4.67 -12.63 26.62
N SER A 8 3.86 -11.73 27.17
CA SER A 8 3.02 -10.85 26.36
C SER A 8 3.89 -9.94 25.49
N PRO A 9 3.43 -9.56 24.28
CA PRO A 9 4.12 -8.60 23.43
C PRO A 9 4.42 -7.31 24.19
N VAL A 10 5.64 -6.80 24.04
CA VAL A 10 6.08 -5.58 24.72
C VAL A 10 6.07 -4.43 23.73
N ARG A 11 5.36 -3.35 24.07
CA ARG A 11 5.41 -2.09 23.33
C ARG A 11 6.65 -1.29 23.74
N LYS A 12 7.38 -0.78 22.75
CA LYS A 12 8.50 0.13 23.01
C LYS A 12 7.96 1.56 23.06
N GLU A 13 8.09 2.23 24.22
CA GLU A 13 7.55 3.59 24.42
C GLU A 13 6.04 3.72 24.07
N GLY A 14 5.28 2.64 24.29
CA GLY A 14 3.86 2.57 23.96
C GLY A 14 3.52 2.18 22.52
N PHE A 15 4.48 2.07 21.61
CA PHE A 15 4.31 1.67 20.23
C PHE A 15 4.59 0.16 20.02
N ALA A 16 3.78 -0.49 19.20
CA ALA A 16 4.13 -1.81 18.64
C ALA A 16 5.13 -1.63 17.48
N GLY A 17 5.92 -2.67 17.18
CA GLY A 17 6.82 -2.65 16.02
C GLY A 17 6.04 -2.55 14.70
N LEU A 18 6.52 -1.77 13.74
CA LEU A 18 5.81 -1.60 12.46
C LEU A 18 5.63 -2.92 11.70
N GLY A 19 6.59 -3.83 11.78
CA GLY A 19 6.47 -5.17 11.18
C GLY A 19 5.52 -6.10 11.92
N ASP A 20 5.04 -5.71 13.10
CA ASP A 20 4.14 -6.53 13.90
C ASP A 20 2.66 -6.26 13.61
N TYR A 21 2.33 -5.24 12.82
CA TYR A 21 0.95 -4.95 12.48
C TYR A 21 0.41 -5.89 11.40
N ALA A 22 -0.83 -6.36 11.61
CA ALA A 22 -1.67 -6.95 10.58
C ALA A 22 -2.67 -5.90 10.08
N ALA A 23 -3.15 -6.04 8.84
CA ALA A 23 -4.16 -5.17 8.26
C ALA A 23 -5.47 -5.92 8.03
N ILE A 24 -6.60 -5.27 8.25
CA ILE A 24 -7.91 -5.71 7.78
C ILE A 24 -8.59 -4.57 7.02
N GLY A 25 -9.43 -4.88 6.03
CA GLY A 25 -10.08 -3.86 5.21
C GLY A 25 -11.14 -4.47 4.30
N GLU A 26 -11.94 -3.59 3.67
CA GLU A 26 -13.07 -4.01 2.81
C GLU A 26 -13.12 -3.25 1.46
N GLY A 27 -12.02 -2.55 1.12
CA GLY A 27 -11.93 -1.74 -0.10
C GLY A 27 -12.47 -0.31 0.07
N ARG A 28 -12.68 0.17 1.28
CA ARG A 28 -13.08 1.54 1.61
C ARG A 28 -12.23 2.12 2.73
N SER A 29 -11.94 1.31 3.72
CA SER A 29 -11.09 1.65 4.85
C SER A 29 -10.18 0.50 5.25
N VAL A 30 -9.11 0.81 5.98
CA VAL A 30 -8.12 -0.16 6.44
C VAL A 30 -7.80 0.10 7.90
N ALA A 31 -7.83 -0.95 8.71
CA ALA A 31 -7.41 -0.92 10.10
C ALA A 31 -6.13 -1.73 10.31
N LEU A 32 -5.25 -1.26 11.19
CA LEU A 32 -4.01 -1.94 11.58
C LEU A 32 -4.09 -2.45 13.00
N ILE A 33 -3.79 -3.73 13.18
CA ILE A 33 -3.94 -4.49 14.42
C ILE A 33 -2.58 -4.93 14.92
N ALA A 34 -2.24 -4.53 16.14
CA ALA A 34 -1.03 -4.95 16.85
C ALA A 34 -1.19 -6.34 17.47
N PRO A 35 -0.08 -7.05 17.83
CA PRO A 35 -0.13 -8.39 18.40
C PRO A 35 -0.89 -8.52 19.73
N ASP A 36 -1.03 -7.42 20.46
CA ASP A 36 -1.78 -7.37 21.71
C ASP A 36 -3.29 -7.14 21.51
N GLY A 37 -3.78 -7.36 20.29
CA GLY A 37 -5.20 -7.23 19.95
C GLY A 37 -5.71 -5.78 19.91
N SER A 38 -4.81 -4.81 19.80
CA SER A 38 -5.14 -3.39 19.69
C SER A 38 -5.19 -2.95 18.23
N ILE A 39 -6.30 -2.38 17.80
CA ILE A 39 -6.39 -1.61 16.55
C ILE A 39 -5.86 -0.22 16.85
N ASP A 40 -4.68 0.12 16.34
CA ASP A 40 -3.98 1.37 16.62
C ASP A 40 -4.09 2.40 15.50
N TRP A 41 -4.62 1.98 14.35
CA TRP A 41 -4.87 2.83 13.19
C TRP A 41 -6.17 2.44 12.50
N TRP A 42 -7.04 3.40 12.28
CA TRP A 42 -8.21 3.23 11.43
C TRP A 42 -8.77 4.57 10.99
N CYS A 43 -8.71 4.86 9.70
CA CYS A 43 -9.45 5.94 9.07
C CYS A 43 -10.81 5.39 8.61
N ALA A 44 -11.89 5.97 9.07
CA ALA A 44 -13.26 5.56 8.73
C ALA A 44 -14.18 6.78 8.57
N PRO A 45 -15.15 6.73 7.64
CA PRO A 45 -15.48 5.58 6.79
C PRO A 45 -14.62 5.43 5.54
N ASN A 46 -13.70 6.34 5.24
CA ASN A 46 -12.86 6.33 4.05
C ASN A 46 -11.37 6.29 4.43
N LEU A 47 -10.54 5.72 3.57
CA LEU A 47 -9.11 5.52 3.81
C LEU A 47 -8.36 6.85 4.00
N ASP A 48 -8.74 7.91 3.31
CA ASP A 48 -8.19 9.27 3.42
C ASP A 48 -8.92 10.18 4.43
N ALA A 49 -9.90 9.63 5.18
CA ALA A 49 -10.60 10.36 6.25
C ALA A 49 -9.69 10.63 7.46
N LYS A 50 -10.18 11.46 8.39
CA LYS A 50 -9.55 11.60 9.71
C LYS A 50 -9.54 10.25 10.43
N PRO A 51 -8.43 9.86 11.10
CA PRO A 51 -8.39 8.60 11.82
C PRO A 51 -9.32 8.63 13.04
N LEU A 52 -10.11 7.57 13.20
CA LEU A 52 -10.83 7.29 14.45
C LEU A 52 -9.89 6.72 15.51
N PHE A 53 -8.89 5.95 15.09
CA PHE A 53 -7.82 5.45 15.94
C PHE A 53 -6.48 5.90 15.35
N ASP A 54 -5.63 6.48 16.20
CA ASP A 54 -4.36 7.09 15.81
C ASP A 54 -3.22 6.84 16.82
N ARG A 55 -3.36 5.83 17.69
CA ARG A 55 -2.30 5.39 18.62
C ARG A 55 -1.00 5.05 17.90
N LEU A 56 -1.09 4.64 16.62
CA LEU A 56 0.07 4.44 15.74
C LEU A 56 0.97 5.68 15.64
N LEU A 57 0.38 6.89 15.74
CA LEU A 57 1.08 8.18 15.64
C LEU A 57 1.22 8.91 16.98
N ASP A 58 0.47 8.50 18.00
CA ASP A 58 0.58 9.08 19.35
C ASP A 58 0.24 8.04 20.41
N ALA A 59 1.26 7.45 21.02
CA ALA A 59 1.08 6.38 22.00
C ALA A 59 0.40 6.84 23.31
N GLY A 60 0.47 8.14 23.63
CA GLY A 60 -0.09 8.68 24.87
C GLY A 60 -1.54 9.12 24.75
N LEU A 61 -1.85 9.87 23.70
CA LEU A 61 -3.16 10.49 23.49
C LEU A 61 -3.99 9.80 22.41
N GLY A 62 -3.36 9.02 21.53
CA GLY A 62 -4.01 8.39 20.40
C GLY A 62 -5.06 7.36 20.78
N GLY A 63 -6.13 7.30 19.97
CA GLY A 63 -7.20 6.35 20.12
C GLY A 63 -6.85 4.95 19.65
N TYR A 64 -7.58 3.97 20.20
CA TYR A 64 -7.39 2.56 19.88
C TYR A 64 -8.62 1.73 20.28
N PHE A 65 -8.71 0.52 19.72
CA PHE A 65 -9.72 -0.46 20.13
C PHE A 65 -9.03 -1.79 20.45
N GLN A 66 -8.85 -2.09 21.74
CA GLN A 66 -8.11 -3.26 22.21
C GLN A 66 -9.03 -4.31 22.84
N ILE A 67 -8.75 -5.59 22.55
CA ILE A 67 -9.31 -6.76 23.24
C ILE A 67 -8.13 -7.66 23.61
N VAL A 68 -7.86 -7.85 24.90
CA VAL A 68 -6.65 -8.49 25.39
C VAL A 68 -6.90 -9.31 26.67
N PRO A 69 -6.24 -10.49 26.86
CA PRO A 69 -6.26 -11.18 28.14
C PRO A 69 -5.67 -10.33 29.27
N ARG A 70 -6.28 -10.39 30.46
CA ARG A 70 -5.72 -9.75 31.67
C ARG A 70 -4.51 -10.50 32.23
N ALA A 71 -4.48 -11.83 32.04
CA ALA A 71 -3.37 -12.68 32.42
C ALA A 71 -2.25 -12.61 31.35
N PRO A 72 -0.98 -12.90 31.70
CA PRO A 72 0.10 -13.07 30.72
C PRO A 72 -0.25 -14.14 29.68
N TYR A 73 0.12 -13.89 28.41
CA TYR A 73 -0.27 -14.72 27.28
C TYR A 73 0.85 -14.86 26.25
N GLN A 74 0.74 -15.88 25.41
CA GLN A 74 1.42 -15.95 24.11
C GLN A 74 0.40 -15.63 23.02
N VAL A 75 0.87 -15.09 21.90
CA VAL A 75 0.01 -14.72 20.77
C VAL A 75 0.55 -15.33 19.49
N SER A 76 -0.36 -15.87 18.68
CA SER A 76 -0.09 -16.24 17.30
C SER A 76 -1.18 -15.68 16.41
N ARG A 77 -0.81 -15.28 15.18
CA ARG A 77 -1.74 -14.65 14.25
C ARG A 77 -1.60 -15.26 12.85
N ARG A 78 -2.73 -15.33 12.15
CA ARG A 78 -2.76 -15.72 10.75
C ARG A 78 -3.97 -15.10 10.06
N TYR A 79 -3.86 -14.90 8.79
CA TYR A 79 -5.06 -14.73 7.97
C TYR A 79 -5.73 -16.10 7.74
N ARG A 80 -7.04 -16.12 7.63
CA ARG A 80 -7.73 -17.28 7.04
C ARG A 80 -7.25 -17.48 5.60
N ASP A 81 -7.26 -18.72 5.13
CA ASP A 81 -6.74 -19.06 3.81
C ASP A 81 -7.38 -18.21 2.71
N ASN A 82 -6.56 -17.62 1.85
CA ASN A 82 -6.98 -16.74 0.75
C ASN A 82 -7.91 -15.59 1.18
N SER A 83 -7.68 -14.99 2.34
CA SER A 83 -8.61 -14.02 2.92
C SER A 83 -7.90 -12.83 3.57
N ASN A 84 -8.66 -11.77 3.81
CA ASN A 84 -8.30 -10.62 4.62
C ASN A 84 -8.98 -10.64 6.01
N VAL A 85 -9.54 -11.77 6.41
CA VAL A 85 -10.06 -12.02 7.76
C VAL A 85 -8.90 -12.52 8.63
N LEU A 86 -8.60 -11.78 9.71
CA LEU A 86 -7.51 -12.08 10.61
C LEU A 86 -7.97 -12.95 11.78
N GLU A 87 -7.18 -13.93 12.16
CA GLU A 87 -7.33 -14.71 13.40
C GLU A 87 -6.15 -14.43 14.32
N THR A 88 -6.44 -13.95 15.53
CA THR A 88 -5.49 -13.75 16.63
C THR A 88 -5.81 -14.74 17.74
N ARG A 89 -4.87 -15.62 18.06
CA ARG A 89 -5.00 -16.64 19.10
C ARG A 89 -4.18 -16.22 20.31
N PHE A 90 -4.84 -16.06 21.43
CA PHE A 90 -4.21 -15.82 22.73
C PHE A 90 -4.22 -17.10 23.57
N GLU A 91 -3.05 -17.50 24.04
CA GLU A 91 -2.87 -18.64 24.94
C GLU A 91 -2.38 -18.16 26.30
N THR A 92 -3.16 -18.40 27.34
CA THR A 92 -2.83 -18.11 28.73
C THR A 92 -2.62 -19.40 29.49
N ARG A 93 -2.18 -19.31 30.75
CA ARG A 93 -2.08 -20.50 31.62
C ARG A 93 -3.44 -21.18 31.83
N ASP A 94 -4.52 -20.39 31.85
CA ASP A 94 -5.85 -20.84 32.28
C ASP A 94 -6.77 -21.19 31.11
N GLY A 95 -6.38 -20.83 29.88
CA GLY A 95 -7.16 -21.12 28.70
C GLY A 95 -6.69 -20.44 27.43
N THR A 96 -7.44 -20.66 26.37
CA THR A 96 -7.15 -20.15 25.02
C THR A 96 -8.36 -19.43 24.45
N VAL A 97 -8.13 -18.26 23.84
CA VAL A 97 -9.13 -17.46 23.14
C VAL A 97 -8.71 -17.25 21.70
N LEU A 98 -9.66 -17.34 20.79
CA LEU A 98 -9.53 -16.96 19.38
C LEU A 98 -10.33 -15.66 19.14
N LEU A 99 -9.65 -14.65 18.63
CA LEU A 99 -10.23 -13.40 18.17
C LEU A 99 -10.21 -13.40 16.64
N THR A 100 -11.41 -13.34 16.01
CA THR A 100 -11.56 -13.26 14.55
C THR A 100 -12.02 -11.86 14.18
N GLU A 101 -11.28 -11.20 13.29
CA GLU A 101 -11.40 -9.77 13.00
C GLU A 101 -11.61 -9.52 11.52
N SER A 102 -12.60 -8.68 11.21
CA SER A 102 -12.96 -8.31 9.84
C SER A 102 -13.51 -6.88 9.81
N ILE A 103 -13.17 -6.10 8.78
CA ILE A 103 -14.05 -5.04 8.32
C ILE A 103 -14.96 -5.70 7.29
N ASN A 104 -16.24 -5.79 7.62
CA ASN A 104 -17.18 -6.62 6.87
C ASN A 104 -17.56 -5.98 5.53
N SER A 105 -17.74 -6.81 4.53
CA SER A 105 -18.26 -6.46 3.21
C SER A 105 -19.42 -7.37 2.82
N THR A 106 -19.95 -7.19 1.62
CA THR A 106 -20.96 -8.06 1.03
C THR A 106 -20.49 -8.60 -0.32
N LEU A 107 -21.10 -9.67 -0.82
CA LEU A 107 -20.82 -10.23 -2.14
C LEU A 107 -21.11 -9.24 -3.29
N ALA A 108 -22.04 -8.30 -3.07
CA ALA A 108 -22.41 -7.26 -4.03
C ALA A 108 -21.56 -5.99 -3.93
N GLY A 109 -20.47 -6.01 -3.16
CA GLY A 109 -19.61 -4.88 -2.89
C GLY A 109 -19.68 -4.41 -1.43
N ARG A 110 -19.37 -3.12 -1.18
CA ARG A 110 -19.33 -2.53 0.17
C ARG A 110 -20.73 -2.38 0.79
N LEU A 111 -20.75 -2.44 2.13
CA LEU A 111 -21.91 -1.98 2.90
C LEU A 111 -22.07 -0.45 2.78
N PRO A 112 -23.29 0.10 2.96
CA PRO A 112 -23.50 1.54 3.06
C PRO A 112 -22.81 2.21 4.27
N TRP A 113 -22.34 1.42 5.23
CA TRP A 113 -21.57 1.85 6.41
C TRP A 113 -20.30 1.01 6.54
N CYS A 114 -19.32 1.47 7.32
CA CYS A 114 -18.20 0.64 7.75
C CYS A 114 -18.60 -0.20 8.95
N GLU A 115 -18.27 -1.47 8.94
CA GLU A 115 -18.63 -2.44 9.97
C GLU A 115 -17.37 -3.22 10.40
N LEU A 116 -16.75 -2.77 11.49
CA LEU A 116 -15.65 -3.48 12.12
C LEU A 116 -16.24 -4.52 13.07
N ALA A 117 -15.99 -5.79 12.81
CA ALA A 117 -16.47 -6.92 13.59
C ALA A 117 -15.31 -7.67 14.25
N ARG A 118 -15.43 -7.93 15.55
CA ARG A 118 -14.45 -8.64 16.39
C ARG A 118 -15.17 -9.75 17.14
N ARG A 119 -15.10 -10.99 16.63
CA ARG A 119 -15.64 -12.20 17.22
C ARG A 119 -14.67 -12.75 18.22
N ILE A 120 -15.14 -13.12 19.40
CA ILE A 120 -14.36 -13.65 20.52
C ILE A 120 -14.85 -15.06 20.84
N GLU A 121 -14.02 -16.07 20.69
CA GLU A 121 -14.37 -17.47 20.92
C GLU A 121 -13.47 -18.08 21.99
N GLY A 122 -14.07 -18.61 23.05
CA GLY A 122 -13.36 -19.40 24.04
C GLY A 122 -13.05 -20.80 23.49
N VAL A 123 -11.76 -21.10 23.26
CA VAL A 123 -11.33 -22.39 22.69
C VAL A 123 -11.15 -23.44 23.77
N SER A 124 -10.54 -23.08 24.90
CA SER A 124 -10.34 -23.98 26.05
C SER A 124 -10.16 -23.19 27.35
N GLY A 125 -10.46 -23.81 28.46
CA GLY A 125 -10.31 -23.21 29.79
C GLY A 125 -11.20 -22.00 30.01
N GLU A 126 -10.73 -21.09 30.86
CA GLU A 126 -11.42 -19.84 31.19
C GLU A 126 -10.45 -18.67 31.11
N VAL A 127 -10.79 -17.61 30.37
CA VAL A 127 -9.93 -16.44 30.20
C VAL A 127 -10.73 -15.15 30.42
N GLU A 128 -10.23 -14.28 31.29
CA GLU A 128 -10.77 -12.93 31.47
C GLU A 128 -10.09 -11.95 30.50
N LEU A 129 -10.92 -11.24 29.72
CA LEU A 129 -10.49 -10.24 28.75
C LEU A 129 -10.81 -8.83 29.24
N ALA A 130 -9.91 -7.89 28.96
CA ALA A 130 -10.17 -6.47 29.01
C ALA A 130 -10.47 -5.97 27.60
N ILE A 131 -11.49 -5.13 27.49
CA ILE A 131 -11.91 -4.47 26.24
C ILE A 131 -11.85 -2.98 26.47
N THR A 132 -11.11 -2.26 25.63
CA THR A 132 -10.99 -0.79 25.69
C THR A 132 -11.21 -0.22 24.30
N LEU A 133 -12.16 0.67 24.16
CA LEU A 133 -12.37 1.51 22.98
C LEU A 133 -12.11 2.96 23.40
N ARG A 134 -11.18 3.64 22.76
CA ARG A 134 -10.90 5.05 22.93
C ARG A 134 -10.80 5.70 21.56
N PHE A 135 -11.49 6.83 21.36
CA PHE A 135 -11.37 7.59 20.12
C PHE A 135 -10.09 8.41 20.08
N GLY A 136 -9.58 8.67 18.87
CA GLY A 136 -8.30 9.34 18.67
C GLY A 136 -8.37 10.85 18.82
N THR A 137 -7.19 11.46 18.80
CA THR A 137 -7.00 12.91 19.02
C THR A 137 -7.60 13.77 17.91
N ALA A 138 -7.70 13.21 16.68
CA ALA A 138 -8.35 13.88 15.55
C ALA A 138 -9.88 13.74 15.56
N ALA A 139 -10.41 12.87 16.43
CA ALA A 139 -11.84 12.70 16.64
C ALA A 139 -12.32 13.75 17.64
N GLU A 140 -12.84 14.85 17.13
CA GLU A 140 -13.51 15.87 17.96
C GLU A 140 -14.83 15.30 18.47
N THR A 141 -14.81 14.59 19.61
CA THR A 141 -16.03 14.14 20.27
C THR A 141 -16.83 15.36 20.72
N ARG A 142 -18.10 15.40 20.33
CA ARG A 142 -19.01 16.47 20.78
C ARG A 142 -19.82 15.96 21.96
N SER A 143 -19.35 16.27 23.18
CA SER A 143 -20.16 16.13 24.38
C SER A 143 -21.50 16.89 24.20
N PRO A 144 -22.66 16.34 24.58
CA PRO A 144 -22.93 15.22 25.48
C PRO A 144 -23.51 13.98 24.74
N TRP A 145 -22.87 13.45 23.77
CA TRP A 145 -23.51 12.58 22.78
C TRP A 145 -23.11 11.11 22.80
N VAL A 146 -22.91 10.55 23.97
CA VAL A 146 -23.15 9.11 24.13
C VAL A 146 -24.62 8.92 24.38
N ALA A 147 -25.37 8.57 23.32
CA ALA A 147 -26.77 8.23 23.46
C ALA A 147 -26.92 6.75 23.76
N ASP A 148 -27.63 6.41 24.84
CA ASP A 148 -28.10 5.05 25.05
C ASP A 148 -29.21 4.72 24.07
N ASN A 149 -28.94 3.75 23.21
CA ASN A 149 -29.96 3.12 22.37
C ASN A 149 -30.17 1.70 22.89
N GLU A 150 -31.40 1.18 22.84
CA GLU A 150 -31.72 -0.21 23.24
C GLU A 150 -30.80 -1.25 22.58
N LYS A 151 -30.18 -0.90 21.42
CA LYS A 151 -29.33 -1.79 20.65
C LYS A 151 -27.82 -1.56 20.82
N GLY A 152 -27.37 -0.52 21.55
CA GLY A 152 -25.97 -0.23 21.78
C GLY A 152 -25.66 1.21 22.12
N LYS A 153 -24.37 1.56 22.23
CA LYS A 153 -23.88 2.91 22.55
C LYS A 153 -23.54 3.67 21.26
N VAL A 154 -24.11 4.86 21.11
CA VAL A 154 -23.93 5.73 19.93
C VAL A 154 -23.06 6.92 20.30
N PHE A 155 -22.00 7.15 19.53
CA PHE A 155 -21.06 8.26 19.66
C PHE A 155 -21.18 9.20 18.46
N HIS A 156 -21.23 10.50 18.73
CA HIS A 156 -21.16 11.54 17.71
C HIS A 156 -19.76 12.17 17.71
N ILE A 157 -19.02 11.96 16.62
CA ILE A 157 -17.62 12.36 16.47
C ILE A 157 -17.53 13.29 15.25
N ALA A 158 -17.56 14.60 15.48
CA ALA A 158 -17.68 15.60 14.41
C ALA A 158 -18.87 15.29 13.47
N GLU A 159 -18.61 14.90 12.22
CA GLU A 159 -19.61 14.53 11.21
C GLU A 159 -19.86 13.01 11.15
N ILE A 160 -19.13 12.24 11.96
CA ILE A 160 -19.20 10.78 12.02
C ILE A 160 -20.17 10.36 13.11
N MET A 161 -20.96 9.33 12.85
CA MET A 161 -21.73 8.60 13.83
C MET A 161 -21.14 7.19 13.96
N ALA A 162 -20.76 6.82 15.17
CA ALA A 162 -20.24 5.50 15.49
C ALA A 162 -21.14 4.81 16.51
N MET A 163 -21.42 3.51 16.33
CA MET A 163 -22.20 2.73 17.27
C MET A 163 -21.46 1.47 17.69
N LEU A 164 -21.19 1.38 18.99
CA LEU A 164 -20.65 0.17 19.59
C LEU A 164 -21.80 -0.81 19.88
N ARG A 165 -21.68 -2.02 19.30
CA ARG A 165 -22.58 -3.16 19.51
C ARG A 165 -21.82 -4.26 20.23
N THR A 166 -22.38 -4.82 21.28
CA THR A 166 -21.77 -5.91 22.06
C THR A 166 -22.78 -7.02 22.36
N SER A 167 -22.29 -8.25 22.48
CA SER A 167 -23.04 -9.35 23.08
C SER A 167 -23.37 -9.06 24.54
N GLU A 168 -24.43 -9.67 25.07
CA GLU A 168 -24.94 -9.40 26.42
C GLU A 168 -23.97 -9.78 27.54
N ASP A 169 -23.09 -10.72 27.30
CA ASP A 169 -22.03 -11.18 28.22
C ASP A 169 -20.81 -10.25 28.32
N ILE A 170 -20.75 -9.23 27.47
CA ILE A 170 -19.74 -8.18 27.55
C ILE A 170 -20.24 -7.08 28.51
N HIS A 171 -19.58 -6.98 29.67
CA HIS A 171 -19.98 -6.06 30.73
C HIS A 171 -19.23 -4.73 30.64
N ILE A 172 -19.93 -3.65 30.28
CA ILE A 172 -19.36 -2.29 30.25
C ILE A 172 -19.16 -1.84 31.70
N THR A 173 -17.93 -1.48 32.06
CA THR A 173 -17.52 -1.05 33.41
C THR A 173 -17.35 0.46 33.53
N GLU A 174 -16.93 1.12 32.43
CA GLU A 174 -16.76 2.58 32.34
C GLU A 174 -17.24 3.04 30.98
N LEU A 175 -17.88 4.20 30.94
CA LEU A 175 -18.34 4.84 29.73
C LEU A 175 -18.32 6.35 29.91
N ASP A 176 -17.58 7.03 29.05
CA ASP A 176 -17.64 8.48 28.88
C ASP A 176 -17.70 8.84 27.38
N ASP A 177 -17.55 10.12 27.04
CA ASP A 177 -17.68 10.62 25.67
C ASP A 177 -16.54 10.14 24.74
N GLU A 178 -15.42 9.71 25.29
CA GLU A 178 -14.20 9.38 24.55
C GLU A 178 -13.82 7.90 24.67
N GLN A 179 -14.25 7.23 25.74
CA GLN A 179 -13.77 5.91 26.10
C GLN A 179 -14.87 4.97 26.58
N VAL A 180 -14.73 3.71 26.25
CA VAL A 180 -15.49 2.59 26.81
C VAL A 180 -14.51 1.57 27.35
N CYS A 181 -14.67 1.18 28.62
CA CYS A 181 -14.03 0.01 29.20
C CYS A 181 -15.06 -1.09 29.45
N ALA A 182 -14.72 -2.31 29.11
CA ALA A 182 -15.57 -3.47 29.35
C ALA A 182 -14.74 -4.70 29.73
N THR A 183 -15.41 -5.70 30.26
CA THR A 183 -14.82 -7.02 30.58
C THR A 183 -15.65 -8.13 29.98
N LEU A 184 -14.98 -9.21 29.65
CA LEU A 184 -15.59 -10.46 29.17
C LEU A 184 -14.86 -11.65 29.79
N ARG A 185 -15.62 -12.64 30.28
CA ARG A 185 -15.09 -13.91 30.69
C ARG A 185 -15.49 -14.98 29.68
N THR A 186 -14.50 -15.60 29.04
CA THR A 186 -14.70 -16.68 28.07
C THR A 186 -14.52 -18.04 28.72
N TYR A 187 -15.22 -19.03 28.21
CA TYR A 187 -15.05 -20.45 28.55
C TYR A 187 -15.11 -21.30 27.27
N ALA A 188 -14.70 -22.54 27.34
CA ALA A 188 -14.69 -23.43 26.17
C ALA A 188 -16.08 -23.49 25.50
N GLY A 189 -16.14 -23.11 24.23
CA GLY A 189 -17.36 -23.01 23.42
C GLY A 189 -18.15 -21.72 23.56
N SER A 190 -17.73 -20.75 24.39
CA SER A 190 -18.33 -19.42 24.43
C SER A 190 -18.05 -18.65 23.13
N ARG A 191 -19.02 -17.83 22.69
CA ARG A 191 -18.90 -16.98 21.51
C ARG A 191 -19.57 -15.64 21.76
N SER A 192 -18.82 -14.58 21.64
CA SER A 192 -19.25 -13.20 21.85
C SER A 192 -18.83 -12.33 20.67
N LEU A 193 -19.50 -11.23 20.47
CA LEU A 193 -19.21 -10.28 19.40
C LEU A 193 -19.10 -8.87 19.96
N CYS A 194 -18.09 -8.15 19.50
CA CYS A 194 -17.95 -6.71 19.68
C CYS A 194 -17.80 -6.08 18.29
N ALA A 195 -18.66 -5.13 17.94
CA ALA A 195 -18.65 -4.50 16.63
C ALA A 195 -18.78 -2.98 16.73
N LEU A 196 -18.05 -2.27 15.85
CA LEU A 196 -18.15 -0.83 15.70
C LEU A 196 -18.69 -0.51 14.29
N LEU A 197 -19.88 0.08 14.24
CA LEU A 197 -20.54 0.54 13.03
C LEU A 197 -20.25 2.02 12.85
N VAL A 198 -19.83 2.44 11.67
CA VAL A 198 -19.41 3.84 11.40
C VAL A 198 -20.04 4.34 10.11
N THR A 199 -20.59 5.56 10.17
CA THR A 199 -21.10 6.30 9.01
C THR A 199 -20.73 7.78 9.09
N GLU A 200 -20.74 8.48 7.97
CA GLU A 200 -20.48 9.91 7.89
C GLU A 200 -21.62 10.57 7.11
N LYS A 201 -22.26 11.59 7.72
CA LYS A 201 -23.34 12.40 7.08
C LYS A 201 -24.56 11.58 6.57
N GLU A 202 -24.71 10.34 7.02
CA GLU A 202 -25.78 9.44 6.63
C GLU A 202 -26.41 8.79 7.87
N PRO A 203 -27.69 8.40 7.83
CA PRO A 203 -28.30 7.61 8.90
C PRO A 203 -27.57 6.28 9.08
N LEU A 204 -27.37 5.87 10.33
CA LEU A 204 -26.74 4.59 10.64
C LEU A 204 -27.80 3.47 10.72
N ALA A 205 -27.68 2.47 9.86
CA ALA A 205 -28.44 1.23 9.99
C ALA A 205 -27.87 0.39 11.15
N VAL A 206 -28.75 -0.23 11.92
CA VAL A 206 -28.39 -1.04 13.08
C VAL A 206 -28.80 -2.50 12.85
N PRO A 207 -27.94 -3.32 12.24
CA PRO A 207 -28.25 -4.73 12.00
C PRO A 207 -28.25 -5.55 13.29
N PRO A 208 -28.94 -6.71 13.33
CA PRO A 208 -28.79 -7.69 14.41
C PRO A 208 -27.33 -8.15 14.54
N LEU A 209 -26.89 -8.51 15.75
CA LEU A 209 -25.52 -9.00 16.01
C LEU A 209 -25.21 -10.27 15.22
N GLU A 210 -26.19 -11.18 15.09
CA GLU A 210 -26.07 -12.41 14.32
C GLU A 210 -25.78 -12.14 12.83
N ALA A 211 -26.38 -11.08 12.28
CA ALA A 211 -26.12 -10.67 10.90
C ALA A 211 -24.71 -10.07 10.73
N ILE A 212 -24.21 -9.33 11.72
CA ILE A 212 -22.82 -8.83 11.73
C ILE A 212 -21.84 -10.01 11.78
N ASP A 213 -22.09 -10.95 12.68
CA ASP A 213 -21.27 -12.15 12.84
C ASP A 213 -21.25 -13.00 11.57
N GLN A 214 -22.39 -13.20 10.92
CA GLN A 214 -22.49 -13.94 9.65
C GLN A 214 -21.74 -13.23 8.52
N ARG A 215 -21.67 -11.89 8.51
CA ARG A 215 -20.91 -11.15 7.49
C ARG A 215 -19.40 -11.33 7.59
N ILE A 216 -18.83 -11.79 8.71
CA ILE A 216 -17.42 -12.22 8.77
C ILE A 216 -17.21 -13.40 7.79
N GLU A 217 -18.12 -14.39 7.80
CA GLU A 217 -18.04 -15.53 6.88
C GLU A 217 -18.33 -15.12 5.42
N THR A 218 -19.25 -14.20 5.20
CA THR A 218 -19.52 -13.63 3.88
C THR A 218 -18.29 -12.90 3.33
N SER A 219 -17.61 -12.11 4.16
CA SER A 219 -16.38 -11.41 3.81
C SER A 219 -15.26 -12.39 3.48
N HIS A 220 -15.09 -13.43 4.31
CA HIS A 220 -14.13 -14.50 4.03
C HIS A 220 -14.39 -15.17 2.68
N THR A 221 -15.63 -15.57 2.42
CA THR A 221 -16.03 -16.19 1.14
C THR A 221 -15.77 -15.25 -0.04
N GLY A 222 -16.07 -13.95 0.13
CA GLY A 222 -15.81 -12.95 -0.91
C GLY A 222 -14.33 -12.84 -1.27
N TRP A 223 -13.44 -12.80 -0.27
CA TRP A 223 -11.99 -12.77 -0.47
C TRP A 223 -11.48 -14.06 -1.14
N THR A 224 -11.91 -15.22 -0.66
CA THR A 224 -11.54 -16.52 -1.23
C THR A 224 -11.97 -16.62 -2.69
N SER A 225 -13.21 -16.26 -3.02
CA SER A 225 -13.72 -16.27 -4.40
C SER A 225 -12.93 -15.31 -5.30
N TRP A 226 -12.53 -14.13 -4.80
CA TRP A 226 -11.70 -13.20 -5.55
C TRP A 226 -10.31 -13.81 -5.83
N VAL A 227 -9.65 -14.40 -4.83
CA VAL A 227 -8.33 -15.05 -5.02
C VAL A 227 -8.43 -16.23 -5.98
N GLU A 228 -9.51 -17.01 -5.93
CA GLU A 228 -9.75 -18.13 -6.85
C GLU A 228 -10.01 -17.68 -8.29
N SER A 229 -10.42 -16.43 -8.50
CA SER A 229 -10.57 -15.85 -9.84
C SER A 229 -9.25 -15.41 -10.48
N LEU A 230 -8.16 -15.34 -9.71
CA LEU A 230 -6.84 -14.97 -10.23
C LEU A 230 -6.25 -16.13 -11.04
N SER A 231 -5.55 -15.79 -12.15
CA SER A 231 -4.96 -16.77 -13.06
C SER A 231 -3.48 -17.05 -12.80
N TYR A 232 -2.91 -16.60 -11.68
CA TYR A 232 -1.49 -16.75 -11.37
C TYR A 232 -1.12 -18.18 -10.97
N GLU A 233 -0.25 -18.82 -11.74
CA GLU A 233 0.29 -20.17 -11.50
C GLU A 233 1.83 -20.17 -11.38
N GLY A 234 2.43 -19.01 -11.25
CA GLY A 234 3.89 -18.82 -11.22
C GLY A 234 4.54 -19.16 -9.87
N ARG A 235 5.78 -18.70 -9.71
CA ARG A 235 6.61 -18.91 -8.50
C ARG A 235 6.09 -18.13 -7.31
N TYR A 236 6.42 -18.57 -6.10
CA TYR A 236 6.01 -17.92 -4.84
C TYR A 236 4.50 -17.67 -4.69
N PRO A 237 3.61 -18.63 -5.05
CA PRO A 237 2.16 -18.37 -5.18
C PRO A 237 1.51 -17.89 -3.88
N THR A 238 1.95 -18.34 -2.72
CA THR A 238 1.43 -17.89 -1.41
C THR A 238 1.72 -16.41 -1.16
N LEU A 239 2.96 -15.97 -1.40
CA LEU A 239 3.36 -14.57 -1.24
C LEU A 239 2.70 -13.66 -2.27
N VAL A 240 2.58 -14.12 -3.51
CA VAL A 240 1.88 -13.40 -4.58
C VAL A 240 0.40 -13.20 -4.23
N LYS A 241 -0.31 -14.25 -3.80
CA LYS A 241 -1.71 -14.15 -3.36
C LYS A 241 -1.87 -13.23 -2.16
N ARG A 242 -0.97 -13.30 -1.16
CA ARG A 242 -0.98 -12.40 0.00
C ARG A 242 -0.72 -10.95 -0.43
N SER A 243 0.22 -10.70 -1.33
CA SER A 243 0.49 -9.38 -1.88
C SER A 243 -0.69 -8.84 -2.70
N ALA A 244 -1.33 -9.67 -3.51
CA ALA A 244 -2.55 -9.31 -4.23
C ALA A 244 -3.68 -8.89 -3.28
N LEU A 245 -3.93 -9.65 -2.20
CA LEU A 245 -4.89 -9.31 -1.15
C LEU A 245 -4.49 -8.03 -0.40
N SER A 246 -3.19 -7.75 -0.24
CA SER A 246 -2.70 -6.50 0.37
C SER A 246 -2.93 -5.29 -0.55
N LEU A 247 -2.75 -5.44 -1.86
CA LEU A 247 -3.12 -4.40 -2.83
C LEU A 247 -4.63 -4.11 -2.82
N LYS A 248 -5.47 -5.11 -2.54
CA LYS A 248 -6.93 -4.91 -2.40
C LYS A 248 -7.30 -4.08 -1.17
N PHE A 249 -6.48 -3.97 -0.14
CA PHE A 249 -6.67 -2.99 0.93
C PHE A 249 -6.59 -1.55 0.43
N LEU A 250 -5.71 -1.31 -0.55
CA LEU A 250 -5.45 0.02 -1.10
C LEU A 250 -6.42 0.41 -2.23
N TRP A 251 -7.23 -0.54 -2.65
CA TRP A 251 -8.28 -0.34 -3.64
C TRP A 251 -9.46 0.40 -3.01
N TYR A 252 -9.70 1.64 -3.45
CA TYR A 252 -10.84 2.41 -3.00
C TYR A 252 -12.06 2.11 -3.87
N SER A 253 -12.86 1.13 -3.46
CA SER A 253 -13.99 0.57 -4.23
C SER A 253 -15.07 1.60 -4.62
N PRO A 254 -15.30 2.73 -3.90
CA PRO A 254 -16.27 3.72 -4.34
C PRO A 254 -15.96 4.36 -5.69
N THR A 255 -14.69 4.45 -6.07
CA THR A 255 -14.26 5.14 -7.30
C THR A 255 -13.39 4.28 -8.22
N GLY A 256 -12.70 3.28 -7.68
CA GLY A 256 -11.66 2.52 -8.38
C GLY A 256 -10.25 3.10 -8.20
N ALA A 257 -10.07 4.14 -7.38
CA ALA A 257 -8.77 4.71 -7.05
C ALA A 257 -7.88 3.70 -6.31
N LEU A 258 -6.57 3.89 -6.42
CA LEU A 258 -5.56 3.06 -5.74
C LEU A 258 -4.68 3.96 -4.88
N ALA A 259 -4.79 3.84 -3.56
CA ALA A 259 -3.92 4.56 -2.63
C ALA A 259 -2.50 4.00 -2.64
N ALA A 260 -1.49 4.84 -2.41
CA ALA A 260 -0.10 4.37 -2.31
C ALA A 260 0.14 3.54 -1.04
N ALA A 261 -0.46 3.95 0.09
CA ALA A 261 -0.47 3.20 1.34
C ALA A 261 -1.71 3.53 2.18
N ALA A 262 -1.99 2.74 3.23
CA ALA A 262 -3.14 2.95 4.11
C ALA A 262 -2.84 3.89 5.29
N THR A 263 -1.61 4.36 5.43
CA THR A 263 -1.17 5.18 6.56
C THR A 263 -0.56 6.51 6.12
N THR A 264 -0.38 7.38 7.09
CA THR A 264 0.40 8.59 6.96
C THR A 264 1.53 8.62 7.99
N SER A 265 2.58 9.36 7.67
CA SER A 265 3.57 9.86 8.62
C SER A 265 4.37 8.81 9.38
N LEU A 266 4.41 7.58 8.89
CA LEU A 266 5.33 6.58 9.40
C LEU A 266 6.74 6.88 8.84
N PRO A 267 7.77 6.88 9.71
CA PRO A 267 9.09 7.41 9.34
C PRO A 267 9.88 6.46 8.44
N GLU A 268 10.54 7.02 7.44
CA GLU A 268 11.57 6.34 6.63
C GLU A 268 12.85 6.06 7.45
N GLY A 269 13.11 6.89 8.46
CA GLY A 269 14.14 6.72 9.48
C GLY A 269 13.63 7.25 10.82
N ILE A 270 13.83 6.52 11.93
CA ILE A 270 13.34 6.93 13.25
C ILE A 270 13.95 8.27 13.65
N GLY A 271 13.10 9.22 14.05
CA GLY A 271 13.47 10.58 14.43
C GLY A 271 13.75 11.49 13.21
N GLY A 272 13.61 10.98 11.98
CA GLY A 272 13.79 11.75 10.76
C GLY A 272 12.54 12.57 10.37
N GLU A 273 12.71 13.40 9.33
CA GLU A 273 11.67 14.32 8.85
C GLU A 273 10.90 13.80 7.62
N LYS A 274 11.32 12.66 7.05
CA LYS A 274 10.68 12.03 5.89
C LYS A 274 9.49 11.17 6.34
N ASN A 275 8.37 11.84 6.62
CA ASN A 275 7.15 11.26 7.18
C ASN A 275 5.96 11.78 6.37
N TYR A 276 5.61 11.12 5.27
CA TYR A 276 4.64 11.62 4.28
C TYR A 276 3.26 10.95 4.40
N ASP A 277 2.24 11.64 3.88
CA ASP A 277 0.88 11.09 3.78
C ASP A 277 0.69 10.35 2.45
N TYR A 278 0.54 9.03 2.50
CA TYR A 278 0.41 8.16 1.32
C TYR A 278 -1.00 7.61 1.09
N ARG A 279 -2.01 8.17 1.75
CA ARG A 279 -3.41 7.74 1.60
C ARG A 279 -4.10 8.27 0.33
N TYR A 280 -3.33 8.77 -0.61
CA TYR A 280 -3.77 9.30 -1.91
C TYR A 280 -3.31 8.43 -3.07
N ALA A 281 -3.86 8.67 -4.25
CA ALA A 281 -3.55 7.92 -5.46
C ALA A 281 -2.48 8.64 -6.29
N TRP A 282 -1.26 8.08 -6.35
CA TRP A 282 -0.24 8.49 -7.30
C TRP A 282 -0.49 7.89 -8.67
N VAL A 283 -0.27 8.67 -9.74
CA VAL A 283 -0.39 8.20 -11.12
C VAL A 283 0.55 7.02 -11.37
N ARG A 284 1.82 7.15 -10.99
CA ARG A 284 2.84 6.08 -11.08
C ARG A 284 2.39 4.79 -10.39
N ASP A 285 2.00 4.88 -9.12
CA ASP A 285 1.61 3.71 -8.31
C ASP A 285 0.38 3.04 -8.89
N ALA A 286 -0.63 3.81 -9.28
CA ALA A 286 -1.83 3.27 -9.92
C ALA A 286 -1.50 2.52 -11.22
N CYS A 287 -0.64 3.08 -12.07
CA CYS A 287 -0.19 2.44 -13.31
C CYS A 287 0.54 1.11 -13.04
N LEU A 288 1.45 1.10 -12.08
CA LEU A 288 2.21 -0.12 -11.74
C LEU A 288 1.33 -1.18 -11.06
N ILE A 289 0.34 -0.80 -10.23
CA ILE A 289 -0.62 -1.74 -9.65
C ILE A 289 -1.51 -2.34 -10.74
N ILE A 290 -1.96 -1.54 -11.72
CA ILE A 290 -2.72 -2.05 -12.87
C ILE A 290 -1.90 -3.10 -13.63
N LYS A 291 -0.60 -2.86 -13.88
CA LYS A 291 0.31 -3.86 -14.49
C LYS A 291 0.32 -5.17 -13.68
N ALA A 292 0.51 -5.08 -12.37
CA ALA A 292 0.51 -6.26 -11.50
C ALA A 292 -0.83 -7.03 -11.55
N PHE A 293 -1.96 -6.32 -11.58
CA PHE A 293 -3.28 -6.94 -11.70
C PHE A 293 -3.54 -7.56 -13.09
N VAL A 294 -2.97 -7.01 -14.17
CA VAL A 294 -2.98 -7.67 -15.49
C VAL A 294 -2.27 -9.03 -15.40
N TYR A 295 -1.11 -9.10 -14.79
CA TYR A 295 -0.37 -10.37 -14.60
C TYR A 295 -1.15 -11.38 -13.75
N LEU A 296 -1.94 -10.92 -12.81
CA LEU A 296 -2.80 -11.77 -11.98
C LEU A 296 -4.11 -12.18 -12.67
N GLY A 297 -4.45 -11.61 -13.83
CA GLY A 297 -5.73 -11.83 -14.51
C GLY A 297 -6.92 -11.11 -13.87
N ALA A 298 -6.70 -10.13 -12.97
CA ALA A 298 -7.74 -9.34 -12.30
C ALA A 298 -8.27 -8.22 -13.22
N LEU A 299 -8.82 -8.60 -14.39
CA LEU A 299 -9.12 -7.69 -15.48
C LEU A 299 -10.24 -6.69 -15.18
N GLU A 300 -11.24 -7.06 -14.39
CA GLU A 300 -12.31 -6.14 -13.98
C GLU A 300 -11.77 -5.03 -13.06
N ASP A 301 -10.86 -5.40 -12.16
CA ASP A 301 -10.16 -4.47 -11.29
C ASP A 301 -9.29 -3.50 -12.13
N CYS A 302 -8.55 -4.02 -13.10
CA CYS A 302 -7.76 -3.20 -14.04
C CYS A 302 -8.63 -2.18 -14.77
N LYS A 303 -9.80 -2.61 -15.28
CA LYS A 303 -10.74 -1.74 -15.99
C LYS A 303 -11.25 -0.62 -15.08
N ALA A 304 -11.63 -0.91 -13.84
CA ALA A 304 -12.14 0.09 -12.91
C ALA A 304 -11.06 1.13 -12.57
N ALA A 305 -9.82 0.68 -12.27
CA ALA A 305 -8.71 1.58 -11.96
C ALA A 305 -8.28 2.44 -13.16
N PHE A 306 -8.14 1.85 -14.34
CA PHE A 306 -7.79 2.58 -15.56
C PHE A 306 -8.86 3.60 -15.94
N SER A 307 -10.15 3.25 -15.78
CA SER A 307 -11.27 4.15 -16.02
C SER A 307 -11.25 5.33 -15.05
N TRP A 308 -11.05 5.08 -13.75
CA TRP A 308 -10.94 6.15 -12.76
C TRP A 308 -9.78 7.09 -13.06
N LEU A 309 -8.60 6.53 -13.35
CA LEU A 309 -7.39 7.32 -13.63
C LEU A 309 -7.57 8.17 -14.89
N SER A 310 -8.09 7.59 -15.98
CA SER A 310 -8.36 8.29 -17.23
C SER A 310 -9.38 9.43 -17.06
N GLN A 311 -10.48 9.19 -16.34
CA GLN A 311 -11.49 10.21 -16.04
C GLN A 311 -10.92 11.33 -15.17
N THR A 312 -10.08 11.01 -14.19
CA THR A 312 -9.42 11.99 -13.33
C THR A 312 -8.46 12.86 -14.15
N ILE A 313 -7.66 12.28 -15.03
CA ILE A 313 -6.77 13.02 -15.93
C ILE A 313 -7.60 13.92 -16.88
N MET A 314 -8.66 13.41 -17.47
CA MET A 314 -9.52 14.22 -18.34
C MET A 314 -10.16 15.42 -17.61
N ARG A 315 -10.50 15.26 -16.33
CA ARG A 315 -11.04 16.34 -15.49
C ARG A 315 -10.01 17.45 -15.22
N HIS A 316 -8.76 17.08 -14.95
CA HIS A 316 -7.70 18.01 -14.56
C HIS A 316 -6.82 18.47 -15.73
N GLY A 317 -6.90 17.81 -16.89
CA GLY A 317 -6.10 18.07 -18.09
C GLY A 317 -4.82 17.24 -18.15
N VAL A 318 -4.22 17.21 -19.35
CA VAL A 318 -3.05 16.36 -19.69
C VAL A 318 -1.72 16.83 -19.11
N ARG A 319 -1.68 17.96 -18.41
CA ARG A 319 -0.55 18.30 -17.54
C ARG A 319 -0.73 17.58 -16.23
N LEU A 320 -0.17 16.37 -16.16
CA LEU A 320 -0.38 15.46 -15.05
C LEU A 320 0.10 16.05 -13.72
N ARG A 321 -0.68 15.82 -12.66
CA ARG A 321 -0.26 15.95 -11.27
C ARG A 321 0.29 14.63 -10.76
N ALA A 322 1.25 14.66 -9.84
CA ALA A 322 1.84 13.43 -9.29
C ALA A 322 0.80 12.56 -8.60
N CYS A 323 -0.14 13.16 -7.87
CA CYS A 323 -1.17 12.44 -7.13
C CYS A 323 -2.52 13.18 -7.11
N TYR A 324 -3.57 12.41 -6.82
CA TYR A 324 -4.96 12.86 -6.68
C TYR A 324 -5.58 12.27 -5.41
N ALA A 325 -6.59 12.94 -4.86
CA ALA A 325 -7.43 12.36 -3.82
C ALA A 325 -8.23 11.17 -4.36
N LEU A 326 -8.66 10.26 -3.49
CA LEU A 326 -9.33 9.02 -3.89
C LEU A 326 -10.69 9.25 -4.60
N ASN A 327 -11.30 10.40 -4.40
CA ASN A 327 -12.51 10.83 -5.11
C ASN A 327 -12.21 11.52 -6.46
N GLY A 328 -10.94 11.62 -6.85
CA GLY A 328 -10.48 12.28 -8.08
C GLY A 328 -10.33 13.80 -7.98
N ASP A 329 -10.43 14.38 -6.79
CA ASP A 329 -10.14 15.81 -6.56
C ASP A 329 -8.64 16.05 -6.35
N GLU A 330 -8.27 17.33 -6.16
CA GLU A 330 -6.89 17.68 -5.80
C GLU A 330 -6.56 17.22 -4.36
N VAL A 331 -5.34 16.71 -4.15
CA VAL A 331 -4.85 16.38 -2.80
C VAL A 331 -4.79 17.67 -1.97
N PRO A 332 -5.23 17.65 -0.70
CA PRO A 332 -5.10 18.79 0.20
C PRO A 332 -3.66 19.24 0.39
N ALA A 333 -3.44 20.53 0.61
CA ALA A 333 -2.15 21.05 1.04
C ALA A 333 -1.76 20.43 2.39
N GLU A 334 -0.46 20.22 2.61
CA GLU A 334 0.06 19.68 3.86
C GLU A 334 -0.38 20.51 5.07
N ARG A 335 -0.78 19.81 6.12
CA ARG A 335 -1.05 20.32 7.45
C ARG A 335 -0.29 19.46 8.46
N TYR A 336 0.05 20.04 9.58
CA TYR A 336 0.90 19.42 10.60
C TYR A 336 0.11 19.30 11.91
N PRO A 337 -0.65 18.22 12.11
CA PRO A 337 -1.33 17.96 13.39
C PRO A 337 -0.32 17.86 14.53
N PRO A 338 -0.66 18.34 15.75
CA PRO A 338 0.23 18.33 16.90
C PRO A 338 0.31 16.95 17.56
N LEU A 339 0.64 15.91 16.78
CA LEU A 339 0.86 14.54 17.25
C LEU A 339 2.35 14.30 17.44
N SER A 340 2.71 13.38 18.35
CA SER A 340 4.11 13.06 18.64
C SER A 340 4.85 12.39 17.49
N GLY A 341 4.12 11.74 16.57
CA GLY A 341 4.68 10.87 15.55
C GLY A 341 5.14 9.52 16.10
N TYR A 342 5.25 8.51 15.24
CA TYR A 342 5.72 7.18 15.63
C TYR A 342 7.13 7.27 16.21
N GLN A 343 7.30 6.83 17.47
CA GLN A 343 8.57 6.94 18.22
C GLN A 343 9.19 8.35 18.12
N ASN A 344 8.36 9.39 18.30
CA ASN A 344 8.74 10.81 18.25
C ASN A 344 9.31 11.28 16.88
N SER A 345 8.95 10.62 15.79
CA SER A 345 9.32 11.02 14.43
C SER A 345 8.36 12.08 13.90
N GLN A 346 8.82 13.29 13.78
CA GLN A 346 8.04 14.47 13.36
C GLN A 346 8.57 15.04 12.05
N PRO A 347 7.75 15.83 11.31
CA PRO A 347 6.34 16.17 11.59
C PRO A 347 5.37 15.05 11.23
N VAL A 348 4.21 14.99 11.89
CA VAL A 348 3.04 14.26 11.36
C VAL A 348 2.40 15.13 10.29
N ARG A 349 2.06 14.53 9.12
CA ARG A 349 1.51 15.24 7.98
C ARG A 349 0.12 14.71 7.60
N VAL A 350 -0.74 15.61 7.15
CA VAL A 350 -1.99 15.31 6.47
C VAL A 350 -2.05 16.14 5.19
N GLY A 351 -2.27 15.51 4.05
CA GLY A 351 -2.06 16.11 2.74
C GLY A 351 -0.66 15.85 2.20
N ASN A 352 -0.42 16.17 0.92
CA ASN A 352 0.87 15.95 0.30
C ASN A 352 1.19 17.00 -0.77
N ASN A 353 2.34 17.66 -0.65
CA ASN A 353 2.77 18.72 -1.57
C ASN A 353 3.35 18.19 -2.90
N ALA A 354 3.56 16.88 -3.05
CA ALA A 354 3.92 16.28 -4.34
C ALA A 354 2.86 16.54 -5.42
N ARG A 355 1.62 16.85 -5.03
CA ARG A 355 0.52 17.24 -5.94
C ARG A 355 0.88 18.33 -6.96
N ASP A 356 1.79 19.24 -6.61
CA ASP A 356 2.17 20.38 -7.42
C ASP A 356 3.48 20.16 -8.20
N GLN A 357 4.10 18.98 -8.08
CA GLN A 357 5.36 18.64 -8.71
C GLN A 357 5.18 18.25 -10.18
N LEU A 358 6.17 18.63 -11.01
CA LEU A 358 6.33 18.07 -12.34
C LEU A 358 7.15 16.78 -12.25
N GLN A 359 6.55 15.67 -12.68
CA GLN A 359 7.20 14.36 -12.79
C GLN A 359 6.98 13.83 -14.20
N LEU A 360 8.02 13.90 -15.03
CA LEU A 360 7.91 13.56 -16.46
C LEU A 360 7.72 12.07 -16.73
N SER A 361 8.09 11.20 -15.77
CA SER A 361 7.93 9.76 -15.91
C SER A 361 6.47 9.31 -16.06
N MET A 362 5.53 10.06 -15.48
CA MET A 362 4.11 9.71 -15.51
C MET A 362 3.50 9.58 -16.92
N TYR A 363 4.07 10.28 -17.91
CA TYR A 363 3.64 10.10 -19.30
C TYR A 363 3.97 8.70 -19.81
N GLY A 364 5.14 8.16 -19.44
CA GLY A 364 5.55 6.79 -19.73
C GLY A 364 4.63 5.79 -19.04
N ASP A 365 4.41 5.98 -17.74
CA ASP A 365 3.56 5.12 -16.93
C ASP A 365 2.16 4.98 -17.55
N MET A 366 1.54 6.09 -17.95
CA MET A 366 0.20 6.11 -18.57
C MET A 366 0.14 5.41 -19.92
N LEU A 367 1.10 5.67 -20.82
CA LEU A 367 1.09 5.08 -22.18
C LEU A 367 1.38 3.56 -22.12
N VAL A 368 2.27 3.12 -21.23
CA VAL A 368 2.54 1.70 -20.96
C VAL A 368 1.30 1.01 -20.39
N THR A 369 0.65 1.64 -19.41
CA THR A 369 -0.58 1.09 -18.83
C THR A 369 -1.69 0.96 -19.86
N ALA A 370 -1.86 1.95 -20.74
CA ALA A 370 -2.82 1.87 -21.84
C ALA A 370 -2.52 0.69 -22.79
N GLN A 371 -1.23 0.43 -23.07
CA GLN A 371 -0.85 -0.74 -23.85
C GLN A 371 -1.21 -2.05 -23.13
N HIS A 372 -0.83 -2.21 -21.86
CA HIS A 372 -1.21 -3.40 -21.09
C HIS A 372 -2.72 -3.61 -21.02
N PHE A 373 -3.48 -2.52 -20.91
CA PHE A 373 -4.94 -2.56 -20.92
C PHE A 373 -5.50 -3.12 -22.23
N ILE A 374 -4.92 -2.71 -23.37
CA ILE A 374 -5.28 -3.21 -24.71
C ILE A 374 -4.84 -4.68 -24.89
N GLU A 375 -3.63 -5.03 -24.49
CA GLU A 375 -3.09 -6.40 -24.57
C GLU A 375 -3.90 -7.38 -23.72
N ALA A 376 -4.49 -6.91 -22.61
CA ALA A 376 -5.45 -7.66 -21.81
C ALA A 376 -6.83 -7.86 -22.48
N GLY A 377 -7.00 -7.42 -23.74
CA GLY A 377 -8.22 -7.62 -24.54
C GLY A 377 -9.26 -6.50 -24.39
N HIS A 378 -8.93 -5.40 -23.76
CA HIS A 378 -9.83 -4.25 -23.60
C HIS A 378 -9.77 -3.29 -24.79
N VAL A 379 -10.81 -2.49 -24.96
CA VAL A 379 -10.93 -1.51 -26.06
C VAL A 379 -11.00 -0.11 -25.48
N LEU A 380 -10.24 0.81 -26.06
CA LEU A 380 -10.30 2.23 -25.71
C LEU A 380 -11.50 2.91 -26.39
N ASP A 381 -12.22 3.75 -25.65
CA ASP A 381 -13.18 4.68 -26.24
C ASP A 381 -12.46 5.87 -26.90
N ILE A 382 -13.18 6.61 -27.77
CA ILE A 382 -12.62 7.73 -28.54
C ILE A 382 -12.07 8.85 -27.65
N THR A 383 -12.63 9.06 -26.46
CA THR A 383 -12.21 10.13 -25.54
C THR A 383 -10.90 9.76 -24.86
N THR A 384 -10.79 8.51 -24.38
CA THR A 384 -9.56 7.97 -23.80
C THR A 384 -8.45 7.91 -24.85
N SER A 385 -8.75 7.45 -26.08
CA SER A 385 -7.81 7.46 -27.21
C SER A 385 -7.25 8.86 -27.52
N ARG A 386 -8.10 9.88 -27.54
CA ARG A 386 -7.70 11.27 -27.76
C ARG A 386 -6.84 11.80 -26.60
N MET A 387 -7.22 11.54 -25.36
CA MET A 387 -6.47 11.92 -24.16
C MET A 387 -5.04 11.35 -24.18
N LEU A 388 -4.87 10.07 -24.56
CA LEU A 388 -3.54 9.45 -24.70
C LEU A 388 -2.69 10.14 -25.78
N GLY A 389 -3.27 10.51 -26.92
CA GLY A 389 -2.58 11.30 -27.95
C GLY A 389 -2.15 12.69 -27.45
N GLU A 390 -2.98 13.34 -26.65
CA GLU A 390 -2.66 14.62 -26.01
C GLU A 390 -1.55 14.48 -24.95
N LEU A 391 -1.54 13.39 -24.16
CA LEU A 391 -0.44 13.07 -23.24
C LEU A 391 0.88 12.88 -23.98
N ALA A 392 0.89 12.16 -25.10
CA ALA A 392 2.07 11.98 -25.94
C ALA A 392 2.58 13.32 -26.49
N ASN A 393 1.68 14.21 -26.93
CA ASN A 393 2.06 15.56 -27.36
C ASN A 393 2.63 16.39 -26.21
N CYS A 394 2.02 16.34 -25.03
CA CYS A 394 2.50 17.02 -23.83
C CYS A 394 3.90 16.53 -23.43
N CYS A 395 4.15 15.23 -23.50
CA CYS A 395 5.48 14.63 -23.31
C CYS A 395 6.48 15.18 -24.33
N ALA A 396 6.14 15.19 -25.63
CA ALA A 396 6.99 15.69 -26.69
C ALA A 396 7.35 17.18 -26.54
N ASP A 397 6.45 17.97 -25.92
CA ASP A 397 6.70 19.39 -25.62
C ASP A 397 7.61 19.62 -24.42
N HIS A 398 7.52 18.76 -23.39
CA HIS A 398 8.09 19.02 -22.07
C HIS A 398 9.33 18.17 -21.72
N TRP A 399 9.67 17.11 -22.43
CA TRP A 399 10.76 16.20 -22.07
C TRP A 399 12.12 16.89 -21.86
N ARG A 400 12.34 18.09 -22.47
CA ARG A 400 13.56 18.89 -22.31
C ARG A 400 13.62 19.66 -20.99
N GLN A 401 12.56 19.69 -20.23
CA GLN A 401 12.53 20.34 -18.92
C GLN A 401 13.21 19.47 -17.88
N LYS A 402 13.68 20.12 -16.82
CA LYS A 402 14.03 19.47 -15.56
C LYS A 402 12.76 19.18 -14.78
N ASP A 403 12.75 18.13 -13.99
CA ASP A 403 11.61 17.72 -13.17
C ASP A 403 12.04 17.31 -11.75
N CYS A 404 11.11 16.88 -10.91
CA CYS A 404 11.38 16.41 -9.55
C CYS A 404 11.83 14.93 -9.50
N GLY A 405 11.76 14.22 -10.64
CA GLY A 405 12.04 12.79 -10.73
C GLY A 405 11.01 11.91 -10.00
N ILE A 406 11.21 10.61 -10.07
CA ILE A 406 10.36 9.61 -9.43
C ILE A 406 10.38 9.70 -7.90
N TRP A 407 11.48 10.20 -7.32
CA TRP A 407 11.70 10.32 -5.88
C TRP A 407 11.22 11.63 -5.28
N GLU A 408 10.53 12.47 -6.07
CA GLU A 408 9.85 13.70 -5.59
C GLU A 408 10.81 14.72 -4.96
N LEU A 409 12.03 14.79 -5.50
CA LEU A 409 13.09 15.60 -4.94
C LEU A 409 12.85 17.10 -5.16
N PRO A 410 13.23 17.97 -4.22
CA PRO A 410 13.08 19.41 -4.37
C PRO A 410 14.01 19.98 -5.47
N GLU A 411 15.10 19.30 -5.79
CA GLU A 411 16.04 19.72 -6.80
C GLU A 411 15.57 19.29 -8.19
N LEU A 412 15.23 20.25 -9.04
CA LEU A 412 14.89 19.98 -10.43
C LEU A 412 16.12 19.60 -11.24
N GLN A 413 16.13 18.38 -11.79
CA GLN A 413 17.22 17.86 -12.60
C GLN A 413 16.70 17.16 -13.87
N HIS A 414 17.62 16.86 -14.78
CA HIS A 414 17.38 15.96 -15.90
C HIS A 414 17.59 14.52 -15.43
N TYR A 415 16.66 14.01 -14.60
CA TYR A 415 16.76 12.64 -14.08
C TYR A 415 16.73 11.62 -15.22
N THR A 416 17.66 10.67 -15.19
CA THR A 416 17.80 9.67 -16.25
C THR A 416 16.55 8.82 -16.39
N HIS A 417 15.98 8.37 -15.27
CA HIS A 417 14.70 7.64 -15.26
C HIS A 417 13.59 8.43 -15.96
N SER A 418 13.41 9.72 -15.64
CA SER A 418 12.40 10.56 -16.28
C SER A 418 12.59 10.67 -17.80
N LYS A 419 13.84 10.74 -18.29
CA LYS A 419 14.13 10.81 -19.74
C LYS A 419 13.85 9.47 -20.43
N MET A 420 14.20 8.36 -19.79
CA MET A 420 13.89 7.01 -20.29
C MET A 420 12.37 6.79 -20.35
N ALA A 421 11.64 7.22 -19.33
CA ALA A 421 10.17 7.16 -19.32
C ALA A 421 9.52 8.05 -20.39
N CYS A 422 10.08 9.25 -20.67
CA CYS A 422 9.62 10.08 -21.81
C CYS A 422 9.86 9.40 -23.16
N TRP A 423 11.01 8.73 -23.34
CA TRP A 423 11.26 7.92 -24.53
C TRP A 423 10.18 6.85 -24.67
N MET A 424 9.92 6.13 -23.59
CA MET A 424 8.90 5.10 -23.53
C MET A 424 7.51 5.62 -23.88
N ALA A 425 7.11 6.78 -23.31
CA ALA A 425 5.82 7.39 -23.63
C ALA A 425 5.64 7.54 -25.15
N LEU A 426 6.66 8.07 -25.82
CA LEU A 426 6.58 8.31 -27.26
C LEU A 426 6.69 7.02 -28.08
N ASP A 427 7.45 6.03 -27.63
CA ASP A 427 7.54 4.73 -28.28
C ASP A 427 6.19 3.99 -28.22
N ARG A 428 5.53 4.00 -27.05
CA ARG A 428 4.19 3.42 -26.90
C ARG A 428 3.14 4.19 -27.71
N ALA A 429 3.22 5.54 -27.75
CA ALA A 429 2.34 6.34 -28.58
C ALA A 429 2.48 6.00 -30.07
N VAL A 430 3.71 5.79 -30.55
CA VAL A 430 3.99 5.35 -31.92
C VAL A 430 3.32 3.97 -32.17
N ALA A 431 3.57 2.98 -31.29
CA ALA A 431 3.01 1.65 -31.43
C ALA A 431 1.47 1.65 -31.41
N LEU A 432 0.86 2.43 -30.50
CA LEU A 432 -0.59 2.57 -30.41
C LEU A 432 -1.19 3.27 -31.66
N ALA A 433 -0.48 4.23 -32.27
CA ALA A 433 -0.92 4.88 -33.50
C ALA A 433 -0.79 3.96 -34.72
N GLU A 434 0.30 3.20 -34.83
CA GLU A 434 0.52 2.21 -35.90
C GLU A 434 -0.51 1.07 -35.85
N SER A 435 -0.94 0.67 -34.65
CA SER A 435 -2.01 -0.31 -34.41
C SER A 435 -3.43 0.30 -34.41
N GLN A 436 -3.58 1.59 -34.72
CA GLN A 436 -4.86 2.33 -34.85
C GLN A 436 -5.68 2.43 -33.54
N HIS A 437 -5.04 2.32 -32.37
CA HIS A 437 -5.67 2.55 -31.08
C HIS A 437 -5.75 4.02 -30.70
N ILE A 438 -4.84 4.86 -31.25
CA ILE A 438 -4.89 6.33 -31.15
C ILE A 438 -4.70 6.94 -32.54
N GLU A 439 -5.14 8.20 -32.71
CA GLU A 439 -5.05 8.88 -34.01
C GLU A 439 -3.59 9.14 -34.43
N PRO A 440 -3.19 8.80 -35.67
CA PRO A 440 -1.81 8.92 -36.15
C PRO A 440 -1.39 10.34 -36.54
N THR A 441 -2.22 11.35 -36.29
CA THR A 441 -1.98 12.74 -36.73
C THR A 441 -0.59 13.27 -36.39
N TRP A 442 -0.04 12.87 -35.24
CA TRP A 442 1.27 13.32 -34.75
C TRP A 442 2.35 12.24 -34.79
N LEU A 443 2.12 11.11 -35.45
CA LEU A 443 3.02 9.95 -35.50
C LEU A 443 4.46 10.35 -35.86
N GLY A 444 4.67 11.09 -36.96
CA GLY A 444 6.01 11.51 -37.38
C GLY A 444 6.69 12.47 -36.42
N ARG A 445 5.95 13.23 -35.60
CA ARG A 445 6.49 14.05 -34.52
C ARG A 445 6.97 13.16 -33.37
N TRP A 446 6.15 12.20 -32.92
CA TRP A 446 6.49 11.30 -31.83
C TRP A 446 7.72 10.45 -32.15
N GLN A 447 7.83 9.92 -33.38
CA GLN A 447 9.01 9.19 -33.84
C GLN A 447 10.29 10.05 -33.75
N ARG A 448 10.25 11.30 -34.26
CA ARG A 448 11.41 12.20 -34.21
C ARG A 448 11.83 12.57 -32.79
N GLU A 449 10.86 12.90 -31.93
CA GLU A 449 11.18 13.26 -30.53
C GLU A 449 11.64 12.05 -29.73
N ARG A 450 11.04 10.86 -29.92
CA ARG A 450 11.52 9.60 -29.35
C ARG A 450 13.01 9.35 -29.67
N ASP A 451 13.38 9.46 -30.93
CA ASP A 451 14.75 9.23 -31.38
C ASP A 451 15.70 10.28 -30.80
N ARG A 452 15.29 11.55 -30.70
CA ARG A 452 16.04 12.63 -30.05
C ARG A 452 16.26 12.37 -28.55
N ILE A 453 15.24 11.86 -27.86
CA ILE A 453 15.37 11.51 -26.43
C ILE A 453 16.41 10.42 -26.26
N ARG A 454 16.37 9.35 -27.07
CA ARG A 454 17.36 8.27 -27.01
C ARG A 454 18.76 8.78 -27.22
N ASP A 455 18.99 9.56 -28.28
CA ASP A 455 20.31 10.13 -28.60
C ASP A 455 20.82 11.04 -27.47
N TRP A 456 19.91 11.78 -26.85
CA TRP A 456 20.21 12.64 -25.71
C TRP A 456 20.60 11.83 -24.46
N ILE A 457 19.87 10.74 -24.13
CA ILE A 457 20.16 9.84 -23.01
C ILE A 457 21.57 9.23 -23.17
N GLU A 458 21.84 8.68 -24.34
CA GLU A 458 23.14 8.04 -24.64
C GLU A 458 24.32 9.02 -24.56
N SER A 459 24.07 10.30 -24.88
CA SER A 459 25.12 11.33 -24.88
C SER A 459 25.34 11.99 -23.51
N HIS A 460 24.33 12.01 -22.61
CA HIS A 460 24.39 12.82 -21.40
C HIS A 460 24.23 12.04 -20.10
N CYS A 461 23.65 10.82 -20.15
CA CYS A 461 23.33 10.05 -18.93
C CYS A 461 24.27 8.87 -18.69
N TRP A 462 25.05 8.43 -19.69
CA TRP A 462 26.03 7.36 -19.56
C TRP A 462 27.37 7.86 -19.02
N SER A 463 27.94 7.13 -18.06
CA SER A 463 29.29 7.37 -17.54
C SER A 463 30.23 6.23 -17.92
N GLU A 464 31.27 6.55 -18.75
CA GLU A 464 32.33 5.58 -19.06
C GLU A 464 33.18 5.23 -17.83
N GLN A 465 33.30 6.14 -16.87
CA GLN A 465 34.02 5.88 -15.61
C GLN A 465 33.27 4.91 -14.71
N GLN A 466 31.96 5.08 -14.58
CA GLN A 466 31.11 4.25 -13.72
C GLN A 466 30.63 2.98 -14.41
N GLN A 467 30.74 2.93 -15.76
CA GLN A 467 30.12 1.90 -16.60
C GLN A 467 28.63 1.72 -16.28
N ALA A 468 27.91 2.84 -16.06
CA ALA A 468 26.51 2.88 -15.65
C ALA A 468 25.81 4.15 -16.13
N TYR A 469 24.52 4.08 -16.31
CA TYR A 469 23.68 5.29 -16.40
C TYR A 469 23.60 5.96 -15.03
N LEU A 470 23.78 7.26 -15.02
CA LEU A 470 23.85 8.09 -13.82
C LEU A 470 22.43 8.45 -13.32
N PHE A 471 22.32 8.93 -12.09
CA PHE A 471 21.08 9.40 -11.49
C PHE A 471 20.41 10.50 -12.32
N TYR A 472 21.20 11.51 -12.72
CA TYR A 472 20.78 12.58 -13.64
C TYR A 472 21.95 13.02 -14.50
N ALA A 473 21.66 13.64 -15.63
CA ALA A 473 22.67 14.13 -16.54
C ALA A 473 23.63 15.11 -15.85
N GLY A 474 24.93 14.78 -15.86
CA GLY A 474 25.97 15.58 -15.22
C GLY A 474 26.16 15.31 -13.72
N SER A 475 25.55 14.27 -13.14
CA SER A 475 25.92 13.78 -11.81
C SER A 475 27.19 12.90 -11.93
N ASP A 476 28.28 13.25 -11.26
CA ASP A 476 29.59 12.64 -11.48
C ASP A 476 29.62 11.12 -11.26
N ASP A 477 29.03 10.61 -10.18
CA ASP A 477 29.08 9.19 -9.78
C ASP A 477 27.81 8.64 -9.12
N ARG A 478 26.76 9.45 -9.08
CA ARG A 478 25.50 9.09 -8.40
C ARG A 478 24.67 8.11 -9.22
N LEU A 479 24.14 7.08 -8.55
CA LEU A 479 23.28 6.06 -9.13
C LEU A 479 21.87 6.14 -8.56
N ASP A 480 20.92 5.53 -9.27
CA ASP A 480 19.50 5.53 -8.99
C ASP A 480 18.91 4.12 -9.19
N ALA A 481 18.33 3.55 -8.14
CA ALA A 481 17.72 2.23 -8.20
C ALA A 481 16.45 2.20 -9.07
N SER A 482 15.80 3.35 -9.32
CA SER A 482 14.61 3.40 -10.20
C SER A 482 14.93 3.02 -11.65
N LEU A 483 16.21 3.04 -12.06
CA LEU A 483 16.61 2.57 -13.38
C LEU A 483 16.32 1.07 -13.59
N ALA A 484 16.15 0.30 -12.51
CA ALA A 484 15.67 -1.07 -12.59
C ALA A 484 14.23 -1.20 -13.13
N LEU A 485 13.39 -0.15 -13.07
CA LEU A 485 12.07 -0.13 -13.72
C LEU A 485 12.12 -0.02 -15.25
N VAL A 486 13.27 0.42 -15.81
CA VAL A 486 13.37 0.75 -17.23
C VAL A 486 13.22 -0.46 -18.15
N HIS A 487 13.56 -1.68 -17.68
CA HIS A 487 13.34 -2.91 -18.46
C HIS A 487 11.87 -3.07 -18.84
N SER A 488 10.94 -2.77 -17.94
CA SER A 488 9.49 -2.82 -18.22
C SER A 488 9.06 -1.82 -19.29
N TYR A 489 9.95 -0.90 -19.67
CA TYR A 489 9.73 0.09 -20.70
C TYR A 489 10.25 -0.35 -22.09
N GLY A 490 10.86 -1.52 -22.26
CA GLY A 490 11.39 -1.99 -23.53
C GLY A 490 12.78 -1.40 -23.89
N ASN A 491 13.19 -1.51 -25.14
CA ASN A 491 14.56 -1.20 -25.61
C ASN A 491 14.87 0.30 -25.73
N ALA A 492 14.66 1.07 -24.66
CA ALA A 492 14.96 2.51 -24.63
C ALA A 492 16.45 2.83 -24.83
N VAL A 493 17.32 1.92 -24.41
CA VAL A 493 18.77 2.12 -24.35
C VAL A 493 19.52 0.83 -24.66
N ASN A 494 20.84 0.91 -24.70
CA ASN A 494 21.71 -0.26 -24.95
C ASN A 494 21.58 -1.32 -23.84
N PRO A 495 21.18 -2.58 -24.15
CA PRO A 495 20.98 -3.62 -23.14
C PRO A 495 22.23 -3.95 -22.31
N GLN A 496 23.42 -3.96 -22.91
CA GLN A 496 24.68 -4.23 -22.19
C GLN A 496 25.01 -3.11 -21.19
N ARG A 497 24.71 -1.86 -21.55
CA ARG A 497 24.84 -0.70 -20.64
C ARG A 497 23.84 -0.80 -19.48
N MET A 498 22.61 -1.23 -19.73
CA MET A 498 21.62 -1.46 -18.66
C MET A 498 22.06 -2.57 -17.72
N LEU A 499 22.53 -3.71 -18.24
CA LEU A 499 23.00 -4.81 -17.40
C LEU A 499 24.21 -4.39 -16.54
N SER A 500 25.14 -3.60 -17.11
CA SER A 500 26.24 -3.02 -16.36
C SER A 500 25.74 -2.06 -15.27
N THR A 501 24.71 -1.27 -15.57
CA THR A 501 24.06 -0.35 -14.60
C THR A 501 23.44 -1.12 -13.43
N TYR A 502 22.73 -2.23 -13.68
CA TYR A 502 22.13 -3.05 -12.61
C TYR A 502 23.20 -3.66 -11.68
N ARG A 503 24.32 -4.10 -12.22
CA ARG A 503 25.46 -4.57 -11.41
C ARG A 503 26.06 -3.45 -10.56
N ALA A 504 26.20 -2.25 -11.12
CA ALA A 504 26.68 -1.07 -10.40
C ALA A 504 25.69 -0.63 -9.29
N ILE A 505 24.37 -0.68 -9.55
CA ILE A 505 23.30 -0.41 -8.57
C ILE A 505 23.41 -1.38 -7.39
N ARG A 506 23.44 -2.70 -7.64
CA ARG A 506 23.60 -3.69 -6.57
C ARG A 506 24.84 -3.43 -5.73
N GLN A 507 25.97 -3.17 -6.37
CA GLN A 507 27.24 -2.96 -5.68
C GLN A 507 27.26 -1.68 -4.84
N LYS A 508 26.72 -0.56 -5.35
CA LYS A 508 26.85 0.74 -4.70
C LYS A 508 25.67 1.13 -3.81
N LEU A 509 24.46 0.75 -4.20
CA LEU A 509 23.26 1.08 -3.42
C LEU A 509 22.85 -0.03 -2.45
N GLY A 510 23.37 -1.26 -2.60
CA GLY A 510 23.13 -2.40 -1.73
C GLY A 510 24.37 -2.92 -0.99
N ASP A 511 25.55 -2.33 -1.18
CA ASP A 511 26.82 -2.88 -0.71
C ASP A 511 27.03 -4.36 -1.14
N GLY A 512 26.57 -4.70 -2.35
CA GLY A 512 26.54 -6.06 -2.87
C GLY A 512 25.32 -6.90 -2.44
N SER A 513 24.50 -6.41 -1.52
CA SER A 513 23.22 -6.99 -1.14
C SER A 513 22.11 -6.68 -2.15
N ALA A 514 21.06 -7.49 -2.16
CA ALA A 514 19.85 -7.23 -2.93
C ALA A 514 18.94 -6.16 -2.27
N MET A 515 19.14 -5.80 -0.99
CA MET A 515 18.42 -4.73 -0.31
C MET A 515 19.01 -3.37 -0.69
N LEU A 516 18.25 -2.54 -1.40
CA LEU A 516 18.74 -1.34 -2.05
C LEU A 516 18.25 -0.04 -1.40
N TYR A 517 19.15 0.93 -1.27
CA TYR A 517 18.77 2.34 -1.10
C TYR A 517 18.27 2.93 -2.42
N ARG A 518 17.38 3.91 -2.36
CA ARG A 518 16.75 4.53 -3.55
C ARG A 518 17.77 5.13 -4.50
N TYR A 519 18.74 5.89 -3.99
CA TYR A 519 19.78 6.56 -4.79
C TYR A 519 21.01 6.88 -3.94
N SER A 520 22.09 7.27 -4.58
CA SER A 520 23.35 7.62 -3.92
C SER A 520 23.22 8.82 -3.00
N GLY A 521 23.64 8.67 -1.74
CA GLY A 521 23.70 9.74 -0.74
C GLY A 521 22.59 9.75 0.29
N VAL A 522 21.60 8.83 0.24
CA VAL A 522 20.46 8.82 1.17
C VAL A 522 20.62 7.94 2.42
N ARG A 523 21.68 7.15 2.48
CA ARG A 523 21.91 6.13 3.53
C ARG A 523 21.81 6.63 4.97
N GLU A 524 22.13 7.90 5.21
CA GLU A 524 22.07 8.50 6.55
C GLU A 524 20.69 9.07 6.89
N GLU A 525 19.80 9.19 5.88
CA GLU A 525 18.49 9.81 6.04
C GLU A 525 17.34 8.81 6.04
N GLU A 526 17.53 7.67 5.39
CA GLU A 526 16.48 6.66 5.18
C GLU A 526 17.03 5.23 5.16
N CYS A 527 16.13 4.26 5.16
CA CYS A 527 16.44 2.84 5.09
C CYS A 527 16.40 2.31 3.64
N THR A 528 16.65 1.00 3.45
CA THR A 528 16.50 0.37 2.13
C THR A 528 15.03 0.35 1.71
N PHE A 529 14.79 0.65 0.44
CA PHE A 529 13.45 0.72 -0.14
C PHE A 529 13.07 -0.63 -0.75
N LEU A 530 12.05 -1.29 -0.19
CA LEU A 530 11.75 -2.68 -0.53
C LEU A 530 11.40 -2.88 -2.01
N ALA A 531 10.65 -1.95 -2.61
CA ALA A 531 10.30 -2.03 -4.02
C ALA A 531 11.55 -2.04 -4.93
N CYS A 532 12.59 -1.25 -4.62
CA CYS A 532 13.83 -1.24 -5.41
C CYS A 532 14.51 -2.62 -5.45
N ALA A 533 14.46 -3.36 -4.35
CA ALA A 533 15.00 -4.71 -4.28
C ALA A 533 14.28 -5.65 -5.26
N PHE A 534 12.95 -5.64 -5.29
CA PHE A 534 12.16 -6.46 -6.21
C PHE A 534 12.24 -5.97 -7.66
N TRP A 535 12.35 -4.65 -7.92
CA TRP A 535 12.57 -4.13 -9.28
C TRP A 535 13.89 -4.64 -9.89
N LEU A 536 14.92 -4.79 -9.05
CA LEU A 536 16.19 -5.34 -9.53
C LEU A 536 16.06 -6.83 -9.88
N VAL A 537 15.28 -7.61 -9.12
CA VAL A 537 14.96 -9.01 -9.45
C VAL A 537 14.23 -9.09 -10.78
N GLU A 538 13.17 -8.30 -10.96
CA GLU A 538 12.40 -8.22 -12.21
C GLU A 538 13.32 -7.85 -13.38
N ALA A 539 14.17 -6.82 -13.20
CA ALA A 539 15.09 -6.35 -14.22
C ALA A 539 16.08 -7.44 -14.69
N TRP A 540 16.65 -8.20 -13.79
CA TRP A 540 17.55 -9.30 -14.15
C TRP A 540 16.82 -10.43 -14.85
N ALA A 541 15.64 -10.82 -14.36
CA ALA A 541 14.86 -11.87 -15.00
C ALA A 541 14.49 -11.52 -16.45
N GLU A 542 14.03 -10.29 -16.68
CA GLU A 542 13.71 -9.75 -18.02
C GLU A 542 14.93 -9.62 -18.96
N MET A 543 16.12 -9.42 -18.39
CA MET A 543 17.37 -9.37 -19.16
C MET A 543 17.98 -10.75 -19.44
N GLY A 544 17.32 -11.83 -18.99
CA GLY A 544 17.79 -13.21 -19.18
C GLY A 544 18.82 -13.68 -18.14
N GLU A 545 19.08 -12.90 -17.10
CA GLU A 545 19.98 -13.23 -15.97
C GLU A 545 19.19 -13.92 -14.85
N ALA A 546 18.56 -15.07 -15.18
CA ALA A 546 17.62 -15.76 -14.30
C ALA A 546 18.23 -16.25 -12.98
N ASP A 547 19.51 -16.65 -12.98
CA ASP A 547 20.21 -17.13 -11.78
C ASP A 547 20.46 -15.97 -10.81
N GLU A 548 20.90 -14.82 -11.29
CA GLU A 548 21.07 -13.59 -10.49
C GLU A 548 19.74 -13.10 -9.91
N ALA A 549 18.68 -13.15 -10.71
CA ALA A 549 17.34 -12.78 -10.28
C ALA A 549 16.83 -13.70 -9.16
N GLU A 550 16.99 -15.01 -9.32
CA GLU A 550 16.59 -15.99 -8.30
C GLU A 550 17.41 -15.85 -7.01
N GLN A 551 18.73 -15.68 -7.13
CA GLN A 551 19.59 -15.46 -5.97
C GLN A 551 19.18 -14.21 -5.20
N ALA A 552 18.91 -13.10 -5.91
CA ALA A 552 18.46 -11.87 -5.28
C ALA A 552 17.09 -12.02 -4.58
N MET A 553 16.13 -12.70 -5.21
CA MET A 553 14.83 -12.98 -4.60
C MET A 553 14.99 -13.77 -3.30
N GLN A 554 15.79 -14.83 -3.31
CA GLN A 554 16.05 -15.65 -2.11
C GLN A 554 16.74 -14.83 -1.01
N GLU A 555 17.69 -13.98 -1.35
CA GLU A 555 18.37 -13.08 -0.42
C GLU A 555 17.40 -12.09 0.24
N ILE A 556 16.51 -11.46 -0.55
CA ILE A 556 15.49 -10.55 -0.05
C ILE A 556 14.56 -11.29 0.93
N LEU A 557 14.00 -12.43 0.51
CA LEU A 557 13.08 -13.21 1.34
C LEU A 557 13.73 -13.73 2.62
N ALA A 558 15.00 -14.16 2.57
CA ALA A 558 15.75 -14.56 3.75
C ALA A 558 15.98 -13.39 4.72
N THR A 559 16.25 -12.19 4.20
CA THR A 559 16.42 -10.96 4.99
C THR A 559 15.13 -10.58 5.71
N LEU A 560 13.98 -10.74 5.04
CA LEU A 560 12.66 -10.39 5.59
C LEU A 560 12.07 -11.49 6.48
N ASN A 561 12.57 -12.74 6.38
CA ASN A 561 12.03 -13.88 7.10
C ASN A 561 12.19 -13.72 8.62
N GLY A 562 11.09 -13.87 9.35
CA GLY A 562 11.05 -13.70 10.81
C GLY A 562 10.88 -12.25 11.30
N HIS A 563 10.84 -11.27 10.39
CA HIS A 563 10.66 -9.85 10.69
C HIS A 563 9.29 -9.32 10.23
N GLY A 564 8.26 -9.94 10.67
CA GLY A 564 6.86 -9.69 10.35
C GLY A 564 6.11 -11.01 10.35
N ASN A 565 4.90 -11.03 10.84
CA ASN A 565 4.24 -12.30 11.13
C ASN A 565 3.06 -12.64 10.22
N VAL A 566 2.72 -11.77 9.26
CA VAL A 566 1.55 -11.95 8.39
C VAL A 566 1.76 -11.44 6.95
N ASP A 567 3.01 -11.31 6.53
CA ASP A 567 3.41 -10.93 5.16
C ASP A 567 2.72 -9.65 4.64
N ILE A 568 2.60 -8.64 5.50
CA ILE A 568 2.20 -7.27 5.14
C ILE A 568 3.47 -6.42 5.06
N PHE A 569 3.74 -5.87 3.87
CA PHE A 569 4.95 -5.12 3.62
C PHE A 569 4.76 -3.62 3.82
N ASN A 570 5.74 -3.05 4.52
CA ASN A 570 5.95 -1.61 4.61
C ASN A 570 6.74 -1.11 3.39
N GLU A 571 6.96 0.19 3.36
CA GLU A 571 7.76 0.87 2.34
C GLU A 571 9.24 0.49 2.40
N MET A 572 9.81 0.47 3.61
CA MET A 572 11.24 0.33 3.85
C MET A 572 11.57 -0.71 4.91
N TYR A 573 12.80 -1.20 4.82
CA TYR A 573 13.39 -2.10 5.80
C TYR A 573 14.77 -1.62 6.21
N ASP A 574 14.98 -1.46 7.51
CA ASP A 574 16.30 -1.14 8.06
C ASP A 574 17.10 -2.42 8.28
N VAL A 575 18.03 -2.69 7.40
CA VAL A 575 18.90 -3.88 7.47
C VAL A 575 19.83 -3.87 8.69
N ARG A 576 20.13 -2.71 9.28
CA ARG A 576 21.00 -2.58 10.46
C ARG A 576 20.27 -2.97 11.74
N SER A 577 19.05 -2.47 11.93
CA SER A 577 18.22 -2.77 13.11
C SER A 577 17.25 -3.94 12.89
N GLN A 578 17.23 -4.52 11.69
CA GLN A 578 16.32 -5.59 11.28
C GLN A 578 14.86 -5.25 11.57
N SER A 579 14.42 -4.09 11.15
CA SER A 579 13.08 -3.60 11.46
C SER A 579 12.45 -2.80 10.32
N TRP A 580 11.14 -2.88 10.25
CA TRP A 580 10.34 -2.21 9.22
C TRP A 580 10.23 -0.70 9.46
N ARG A 581 10.11 0.06 8.37
CA ARG A 581 9.96 1.52 8.33
C ARG A 581 9.00 1.93 7.23
N GLY A 582 8.58 3.21 7.28
CA GLY A 582 7.70 3.81 6.29
C GLY A 582 6.26 3.35 6.37
N ASN A 583 5.42 3.86 5.48
CA ASN A 583 3.98 3.63 5.46
C ASN A 583 3.61 2.19 5.07
N MET A 584 2.42 1.73 5.53
CA MET A 584 1.95 0.36 5.36
C MET A 584 0.42 0.22 5.28
N PRO A 585 -0.12 -0.88 4.67
CA PRO A 585 0.56 -1.67 3.65
C PRO A 585 1.03 -0.77 2.53
N GLN A 586 2.18 -1.07 1.89
CA GLN A 586 2.73 -0.21 0.82
C GLN A 586 2.51 -0.84 -0.55
N GLY A 587 1.84 -0.08 -1.44
CA GLY A 587 1.47 -0.55 -2.78
C GLY A 587 2.68 -0.95 -3.62
N LEU A 588 3.72 -0.09 -3.69
CA LEU A 588 4.94 -0.37 -4.46
C LEU A 588 5.65 -1.65 -4.01
N SER A 589 5.73 -1.91 -2.69
CA SER A 589 6.39 -3.10 -2.17
C SER A 589 5.68 -4.39 -2.57
N HIS A 590 4.35 -4.41 -2.47
CA HIS A 590 3.55 -5.58 -2.83
C HIS A 590 3.48 -5.82 -4.35
N LEU A 591 3.28 -4.75 -5.16
CA LEU A 591 3.25 -4.90 -6.61
C LEU A 591 4.60 -5.33 -7.18
N ALA A 592 5.70 -4.81 -6.63
CA ALA A 592 7.04 -5.16 -7.08
C ALA A 592 7.38 -6.64 -6.83
N LEU A 593 6.94 -7.22 -5.70
CA LEU A 593 7.04 -8.66 -5.46
C LEU A 593 6.26 -9.46 -6.51
N ILE A 594 5.02 -9.05 -6.85
CA ILE A 594 4.20 -9.74 -7.84
C ILE A 594 4.88 -9.73 -9.21
N CYS A 595 5.37 -8.55 -9.65
CA CYS A 595 6.04 -8.40 -10.93
C CYS A 595 7.36 -9.20 -10.99
N ALA A 596 8.17 -9.17 -9.93
CA ALA A 596 9.40 -9.95 -9.82
C ALA A 596 9.14 -11.47 -9.87
N ALA A 597 8.10 -11.95 -9.17
CA ALA A 597 7.71 -13.36 -9.19
C ALA A 597 7.20 -13.80 -10.58
N GLN A 598 6.48 -12.94 -11.29
CA GLN A 598 6.02 -13.17 -12.67
C GLN A 598 7.21 -13.26 -13.62
N ALA A 599 8.11 -12.29 -13.61
CA ALA A 599 9.30 -12.27 -14.47
C ALA A 599 10.19 -13.52 -14.26
N LEU A 600 10.39 -13.92 -13.00
CA LEU A 600 11.10 -15.17 -12.68
C LEU A 600 10.38 -16.41 -13.22
N SER A 601 9.06 -16.42 -13.26
CA SER A 601 8.29 -17.54 -13.79
C SER A 601 8.43 -17.64 -15.32
N GLU A 602 8.43 -16.50 -16.01
CA GLU A 602 8.59 -16.41 -17.46
C GLU A 602 10.01 -16.72 -17.93
N SER A 603 11.05 -16.26 -17.20
CA SER A 603 12.45 -16.48 -17.56
C SER A 603 12.89 -17.95 -17.51
N GLN A 604 12.17 -18.80 -16.81
CA GLN A 604 12.45 -20.23 -16.64
C GLN A 604 11.46 -21.14 -17.37
N ALA A 605 10.48 -20.57 -18.08
CA ALA A 605 9.58 -21.35 -18.91
C ALA A 605 10.37 -21.99 -20.06
N PRO A 606 10.22 -23.27 -20.37
CA PRO A 606 10.87 -23.86 -21.54
C PRO A 606 10.38 -23.15 -22.80
N ALA A 607 11.34 -22.71 -23.65
CA ALA A 607 11.11 -21.99 -24.89
C ALA A 607 10.28 -22.80 -25.92
#